data_fbfefef287c17996910d4b2eb1ecd4bc
#
_entry.id   fbfefef287c17996910d4b2eb1ecd4bc
#
_cell.length_a   1.000
_cell.length_b   1.000
_cell.length_c   1.000
_cell.angle_alpha   90.00
_cell.angle_beta   90.00
_cell.angle_gamma   90.00
#
_symmetry.space_group_name_H-M   'P 1'
#
loop_
_entity.id
_entity.type
_entity.pdbx_description
1 polymer ?
#
loop_
_entity_poly.entity_id
_entity_poly.type
_entity_poly.pdbx_seq_one_letter_code
_entity_poly.pdbx_strand_id
1 'polypeptide(L)'
;LKLSRGLGDVYKRQLFVFSNTDFDEPMDAIVYGTVISLGFATYENIEYVYLMYGDQSFQIAILRAISAIPLHASCGVIMGYYIGLYAFKGKKMELLKALVIPVFIHALYNFLAGYSGELIFFGYLICVIYFANKLHKEFVYEQQLKISETETKLR
;
A
#
# COMPACT_ATOMS: atom_id res chain seq x y z
N LEU A 1 26.23 -21.53 5.47
CA LEU A 1 24.93 -21.04 5.98
C LEU A 1 24.97 -19.62 6.58
N LYS A 2 26.13 -19.14 7.06
CA LYS A 2 26.29 -17.75 7.55
C LYS A 2 26.44 -16.70 6.45
N LEU A 3 26.97 -17.08 5.29
CA LEU A 3 27.21 -16.15 4.16
C LEU A 3 25.91 -15.70 3.46
N SER A 4 24.89 -16.57 3.41
CA SER A 4 23.60 -16.25 2.78
C SER A 4 22.76 -15.27 3.62
N ARG A 5 22.90 -15.28 4.96
CA ARG A 5 22.28 -14.29 5.83
C ARG A 5 22.93 -12.91 5.67
N GLY A 6 24.26 -12.84 5.55
CA GLY A 6 24.98 -11.57 5.42
C GLY A 6 24.65 -10.82 4.11
N LEU A 7 24.47 -11.53 2.99
CA LEU A 7 24.06 -10.93 1.73
C LEU A 7 22.62 -10.39 1.77
N GLY A 8 21.70 -11.13 2.40
CA GLY A 8 20.32 -10.66 2.61
C GLY A 8 20.26 -9.39 3.47
N ASP A 9 21.11 -9.28 4.48
CA ASP A 9 21.16 -8.10 5.35
C ASP A 9 21.80 -6.87 4.68
N VAL A 10 22.73 -7.06 3.76
CA VAL A 10 23.31 -5.96 2.96
C VAL A 10 22.27 -5.35 2.02
N TYR A 11 21.44 -6.17 1.36
CA TYR A 11 20.35 -5.66 0.52
C TYR A 11 19.22 -5.00 1.32
N LYS A 12 18.93 -5.48 2.54
CA LYS A 12 17.95 -4.85 3.44
C LYS A 12 18.37 -3.44 3.88
N ARG A 13 19.67 -3.20 4.05
CA ARG A 13 20.20 -1.88 4.45
C ARG A 13 20.21 -0.85 3.32
N GLN A 14 20.11 -1.26 2.07
CA GLN A 14 20.13 -0.35 0.92
C GLN A 14 18.79 0.35 0.67
N LEU A 15 17.69 -0.17 1.16
CA LEU A 15 16.39 0.51 1.11
C LEU A 15 16.12 1.12 2.50
N PHE A 16 16.02 2.44 2.56
CA PHE A 16 15.91 3.25 3.80
C PHE A 16 14.86 2.70 4.80
N VAL A 17 13.77 2.14 4.30
CA VAL A 17 12.69 1.53 5.11
C VAL A 17 13.17 0.25 5.82
N PHE A 18 14.01 -0.55 5.17
CA PHE A 18 14.49 -1.84 5.72
C PHE A 18 15.66 -1.70 6.70
N SER A 19 16.22 -0.50 6.86
CA SER A 19 17.29 -0.23 7.83
C SER A 19 16.74 0.22 9.19
N ASN A 20 15.44 0.48 9.29
CA ASN A 20 14.81 0.86 10.54
C ASN A 20 14.66 -0.38 11.45
N THR A 21 15.06 -0.25 12.72
CA THR A 21 14.90 -1.30 13.74
C THR A 21 13.44 -1.60 14.05
N ASP A 22 12.56 -0.62 13.80
CA ASP A 22 11.11 -0.73 14.02
C ASP A 22 10.37 -1.39 12.84
N PHE A 23 11.11 -1.83 11.80
CA PHE A 23 10.56 -2.60 10.68
C PHE A 23 10.82 -4.09 10.92
N ASP A 24 10.09 -4.67 11.86
CA ASP A 24 10.31 -6.04 12.34
C ASP A 24 9.11 -6.99 12.10
N GLU A 25 7.95 -6.46 11.76
CA GLU A 25 6.73 -7.21 11.47
C GLU A 25 6.19 -6.98 10.04
N PRO A 26 5.48 -7.96 9.44
CA PRO A 26 4.86 -7.77 8.12
C PRO A 26 3.85 -6.62 8.07
N MET A 27 3.17 -6.33 9.19
CA MET A 27 2.21 -5.21 9.27
C MET A 27 2.89 -3.86 9.13
N ASP A 28 4.15 -3.71 9.54
CA ASP A 28 4.90 -2.46 9.38
C ASP A 28 5.03 -2.08 7.92
N ALA A 29 5.22 -3.07 7.04
CA ALA A 29 5.25 -2.83 5.60
C ALA A 29 3.95 -2.20 5.09
N ILE A 30 2.80 -2.64 5.60
CA ILE A 30 1.48 -2.07 5.25
C ILE A 30 1.36 -0.65 5.80
N VAL A 31 1.76 -0.41 7.03
CA VAL A 31 1.73 0.92 7.65
C VAL A 31 2.60 1.90 6.87
N TYR A 32 3.86 1.55 6.61
CA TYR A 32 4.77 2.40 5.83
C TYR A 32 4.28 2.63 4.40
N GLY A 33 3.82 1.59 3.72
CA GLY A 33 3.25 1.70 2.39
C GLY A 33 2.04 2.63 2.34
N THR A 34 1.16 2.53 3.32
CA THR A 34 -0.03 3.38 3.43
C THR A 34 0.33 4.83 3.71
N VAL A 35 1.27 5.09 4.64
CA VAL A 35 1.73 6.45 4.96
C VAL A 35 2.38 7.11 3.74
N ILE A 36 3.24 6.40 3.01
CA ILE A 36 3.87 6.91 1.78
C ILE A 36 2.81 7.25 0.73
N SER A 37 1.86 6.35 0.50
CA SER A 37 0.81 6.55 -0.50
C SER A 37 -0.14 7.70 -0.14
N LEU A 38 -0.49 7.85 1.14
CA LEU A 38 -1.30 8.99 1.62
C LEU A 38 -0.52 10.31 1.59
N GLY A 39 0.79 10.29 1.80
CA GLY A 39 1.65 11.47 1.60
C GLY A 39 1.61 11.93 0.15
N PHE A 40 1.66 11.01 -0.81
CA PHE A 40 1.50 11.32 -2.23
C PHE A 40 0.08 11.84 -2.54
N ALA A 41 -0.97 11.24 -1.96
CA ALA A 41 -2.33 11.74 -2.08
C ALA A 41 -2.48 13.18 -1.59
N THR A 42 -1.78 13.54 -0.51
CA THR A 42 -1.77 14.89 0.03
C THR A 42 -1.16 15.88 -0.97
N TYR A 43 -0.02 15.52 -1.56
CA TYR A 43 0.61 16.32 -2.61
C TYR A 43 -0.31 16.52 -3.81
N GLU A 44 -0.91 15.46 -4.34
CA GLU A 44 -1.86 15.53 -5.43
C GLU A 44 -3.11 16.36 -5.07
N ASN A 45 -3.61 16.25 -3.85
CA ASN A 45 -4.76 17.05 -3.42
C ASN A 45 -4.47 18.54 -3.44
N ILE A 46 -3.25 18.95 -3.04
CA ILE A 46 -2.84 20.34 -3.13
C ILE A 46 -2.81 20.78 -4.61
N GLU A 47 -2.22 19.97 -5.49
CA GLU A 47 -2.15 20.26 -6.92
C GLU A 47 -3.55 20.39 -7.54
N TYR A 48 -4.41 19.39 -7.36
CA TYR A 48 -5.74 19.38 -7.96
C TYR A 48 -6.64 20.48 -7.40
N VAL A 49 -6.70 20.65 -6.09
CA VAL A 49 -7.64 21.58 -5.43
C VAL A 49 -7.23 23.02 -5.63
N TYR A 50 -5.93 23.35 -5.50
CA TYR A 50 -5.48 24.75 -5.54
C TYR A 50 -4.96 25.20 -6.90
N LEU A 51 -4.32 24.31 -7.66
CA LEU A 51 -3.63 24.74 -8.89
C LEU A 51 -4.47 24.46 -10.17
N MET A 52 -5.25 23.40 -10.20
CA MET A 52 -5.91 22.97 -11.44
C MET A 52 -7.37 23.43 -11.57
N TYR A 53 -8.12 23.47 -10.47
CA TYR A 53 -9.59 23.60 -10.54
C TYR A 53 -10.16 24.89 -9.95
N GLY A 54 -9.36 25.79 -9.38
CA GLY A 54 -9.77 27.16 -8.99
C GLY A 54 -11.16 27.26 -8.37
N ASP A 55 -12.13 27.78 -9.14
CA ASP A 55 -13.52 28.00 -8.67
C ASP A 55 -14.27 26.71 -8.29
N GLN A 56 -13.84 25.56 -8.78
CA GLN A 56 -14.44 24.25 -8.46
C GLN A 56 -13.69 23.51 -7.35
N SER A 57 -12.75 24.16 -6.68
CA SER A 57 -11.84 23.56 -5.70
C SER A 57 -12.58 22.80 -4.58
N PHE A 58 -13.72 23.33 -4.11
CA PHE A 58 -14.49 22.69 -3.03
C PHE A 58 -15.15 21.37 -3.49
N GLN A 59 -15.76 21.35 -4.68
CA GLN A 59 -16.38 20.14 -5.25
C GLN A 59 -15.33 19.07 -5.51
N ILE A 60 -14.18 19.48 -6.07
CA ILE A 60 -13.06 18.58 -6.32
C ILE A 60 -12.47 18.04 -5.01
N ALA A 61 -12.35 18.86 -3.96
CA ALA A 61 -11.88 18.41 -2.66
C ALA A 61 -12.79 17.32 -2.07
N ILE A 62 -14.13 17.51 -2.13
CA ILE A 62 -15.09 16.50 -1.65
C ILE A 62 -14.99 15.22 -2.48
N LEU A 63 -14.99 15.33 -3.80
CA LEU A 63 -14.90 14.16 -4.69
C LEU A 63 -13.60 13.37 -4.41
N ARG A 64 -12.47 14.04 -4.28
CA ARG A 64 -11.19 13.41 -3.98
C ARG A 64 -11.15 12.80 -2.57
N ALA A 65 -11.83 13.41 -1.60
CA ALA A 65 -11.92 12.85 -0.24
C ALA A 65 -12.62 11.48 -0.22
N ILE A 66 -13.67 11.30 -1.04
CA ILE A 66 -14.43 10.04 -1.08
C ILE A 66 -13.92 9.04 -2.13
N SER A 67 -13.05 9.45 -3.03
CA SER A 67 -12.56 8.58 -4.11
C SER A 67 -11.04 8.43 -4.12
N ALA A 68 -10.27 9.51 -4.29
CA ALA A 68 -8.82 9.47 -4.42
C ALA A 68 -8.13 9.04 -3.11
N ILE A 69 -8.55 9.56 -1.94
CA ILE A 69 -7.94 9.19 -0.66
C ILE A 69 -8.13 7.70 -0.36
N PRO A 70 -9.35 7.10 -0.46
CA PRO A 70 -9.51 5.65 -0.32
C PRO A 70 -8.72 4.83 -1.34
N LEU A 71 -8.60 5.31 -2.58
CA LEU A 71 -7.75 4.66 -3.58
C LEU A 71 -6.29 4.62 -3.13
N HIS A 72 -5.72 5.77 -2.74
CA HIS A 72 -4.32 5.85 -2.29
C HIS A 72 -4.07 5.00 -1.06
N ALA A 73 -4.98 5.01 -0.07
CA ALA A 73 -4.88 4.12 1.09
C ALA A 73 -4.83 2.64 0.64
N SER A 74 -5.71 2.25 -0.29
CA SER A 74 -5.74 0.88 -0.83
C SER A 74 -4.47 0.53 -1.60
N CYS A 75 -3.96 1.43 -2.43
CA CYS A 75 -2.67 1.26 -3.12
C CYS A 75 -1.52 1.10 -2.14
N GLY A 76 -1.52 1.88 -1.04
CA GLY A 76 -0.53 1.77 0.04
C GLY A 76 -0.57 0.41 0.74
N VAL A 77 -1.76 -0.10 1.06
CA VAL A 77 -1.94 -1.46 1.62
C VAL A 77 -1.42 -2.53 0.66
N ILE A 78 -1.77 -2.45 -0.63
CA ILE A 78 -1.32 -3.40 -1.66
C ILE A 78 0.19 -3.35 -1.80
N MET A 79 0.78 -2.16 -1.88
CA MET A 79 2.23 -1.96 -1.93
C MET A 79 2.91 -2.57 -0.70
N GLY A 80 2.42 -2.24 0.49
CA GLY A 80 2.95 -2.73 1.75
C GLY A 80 2.86 -4.25 1.88
N TYR A 81 1.77 -4.87 1.44
CA TYR A 81 1.63 -6.33 1.43
C TYR A 81 2.75 -7.00 0.61
N TYR A 82 2.99 -6.54 -0.62
CA TYR A 82 4.04 -7.10 -1.46
C TYR A 82 5.45 -6.79 -0.96
N ILE A 83 5.67 -5.61 -0.35
CA ILE A 83 6.93 -5.28 0.34
C ILE A 83 7.15 -6.24 1.52
N GLY A 84 6.12 -6.51 2.31
CA GLY A 84 6.19 -7.47 3.42
C GLY A 84 6.54 -8.89 2.95
N LEU A 85 5.94 -9.36 1.86
CA LEU A 85 6.30 -10.66 1.26
C LEU A 85 7.76 -10.69 0.80
N TYR A 86 8.26 -9.60 0.25
CA TYR A 86 9.66 -9.47 -0.12
C TYR A 86 10.58 -9.51 1.10
N ALA A 87 10.30 -8.66 2.09
CA ALA A 87 11.18 -8.45 3.24
C ALA A 87 11.21 -9.64 4.20
N PHE A 88 10.04 -10.23 4.49
CA PHE A 88 9.90 -11.25 5.53
C PHE A 88 9.84 -12.68 5.00
N LYS A 89 9.43 -12.88 3.74
CA LYS A 89 9.34 -14.20 3.10
C LYS A 89 10.40 -14.43 2.01
N GLY A 90 11.27 -13.44 1.73
CA GLY A 90 12.37 -13.55 0.77
C GLY A 90 11.95 -13.70 -0.70
N LYS A 91 10.70 -13.35 -1.03
CA LYS A 91 10.15 -13.50 -2.39
C LYS A 91 10.55 -12.31 -3.27
N LYS A 92 11.65 -12.42 -4.01
CA LYS A 92 12.26 -11.31 -4.77
C LYS A 92 11.31 -10.66 -5.80
N MET A 93 10.47 -11.44 -6.48
CA MET A 93 9.53 -10.93 -7.49
C MET A 93 8.42 -10.06 -6.90
N GLU A 94 8.14 -10.18 -5.60
CA GLU A 94 7.10 -9.40 -4.94
C GLU A 94 7.47 -7.91 -4.84
N LEU A 95 8.75 -7.56 -4.84
CA LEU A 95 9.17 -6.15 -4.88
C LEU A 95 8.74 -5.46 -6.19
N LEU A 96 8.81 -6.18 -7.32
CA LEU A 96 8.30 -5.65 -8.59
C LEU A 96 6.78 -5.46 -8.56
N LYS A 97 6.05 -6.40 -7.98
CA LYS A 97 4.59 -6.30 -7.82
C LYS A 97 4.20 -5.15 -6.90
N ALA A 98 5.00 -4.90 -5.85
CA ALA A 98 4.79 -3.76 -4.94
C ALA A 98 4.79 -2.41 -5.67
N LEU A 99 5.53 -2.29 -6.77
CA LEU A 99 5.56 -1.08 -7.59
C LEU A 99 4.50 -1.12 -8.70
N VAL A 100 4.50 -2.19 -9.50
CA VAL A 100 3.72 -2.25 -10.76
C VAL A 100 2.21 -2.28 -10.49
N ILE A 101 1.76 -3.05 -9.49
CA ILE A 101 0.32 -3.21 -9.24
C ILE A 101 -0.34 -1.91 -8.77
N PRO A 102 0.17 -1.18 -7.76
CA PRO A 102 -0.40 0.10 -7.35
C PRO A 102 -0.36 1.16 -8.45
N VAL A 103 0.74 1.23 -9.21
CA VAL A 103 0.86 2.17 -10.35
C VAL A 103 -0.21 1.88 -11.41
N PHE A 104 -0.42 0.62 -11.77
CA PHE A 104 -1.46 0.23 -12.72
C PHE A 104 -2.87 0.54 -12.20
N ILE A 105 -3.14 0.22 -10.93
CA ILE A 105 -4.42 0.53 -10.28
C ILE A 105 -4.67 2.04 -10.32
N HIS A 106 -3.69 2.85 -9.94
CA HIS A 106 -3.82 4.30 -9.92
C HIS A 106 -3.99 4.88 -11.34
N ALA A 107 -3.25 4.41 -12.32
CA ALA A 107 -3.39 4.82 -13.72
C ALA A 107 -4.79 4.51 -14.27
N LEU A 108 -5.32 3.31 -13.97
CA LEU A 108 -6.65 2.91 -14.39
C LEU A 108 -7.74 3.75 -13.69
N TYR A 109 -7.56 4.09 -12.41
CA TYR A 109 -8.44 5.01 -11.70
C TYR A 109 -8.52 6.37 -12.41
N ASN A 110 -7.38 6.98 -12.75
CA ASN A 110 -7.34 8.25 -13.45
C ASN A 110 -8.02 8.18 -14.84
N PHE A 111 -7.79 7.08 -15.57
CA PHE A 111 -8.44 6.83 -16.83
C PHE A 111 -9.98 6.74 -16.69
N LEU A 112 -10.45 5.95 -15.73
CA LEU A 112 -11.89 5.78 -15.50
C LEU A 112 -12.55 7.07 -15.01
N ALA A 113 -11.88 7.85 -14.18
CA ALA A 113 -12.37 9.15 -13.71
C ALA A 113 -12.61 10.14 -14.87
N GLY A 114 -11.80 10.05 -15.93
CA GLY A 114 -11.93 10.94 -17.10
C GLY A 114 -12.87 10.44 -18.21
N TYR A 115 -13.05 9.13 -18.33
CA TYR A 115 -13.68 8.53 -19.52
C TYR A 115 -14.83 7.57 -19.24
N SER A 116 -15.10 7.20 -17.97
CA SER A 116 -16.18 6.27 -17.65
C SER A 116 -17.37 6.95 -16.97
N GLY A 117 -18.52 6.27 -16.99
CA GLY A 117 -19.67 6.68 -16.17
C GLY A 117 -19.41 6.38 -14.67
N GLU A 118 -20.13 7.14 -13.82
CA GLU A 118 -19.99 7.07 -12.35
C GLU A 118 -20.11 5.64 -11.78
N LEU A 119 -21.03 4.84 -12.33
CA LEU A 119 -21.25 3.46 -11.88
C LEU A 119 -20.00 2.59 -12.06
N ILE A 120 -19.33 2.69 -13.21
CA ILE A 120 -18.10 1.93 -13.52
C ILE A 120 -16.96 2.43 -12.63
N PHE A 121 -16.83 3.73 -12.47
CA PHE A 121 -15.79 4.36 -11.64
C PHE A 121 -15.90 3.95 -10.18
N PHE A 122 -17.06 4.09 -9.54
CA PHE A 122 -17.25 3.70 -8.15
C PHE A 122 -17.23 2.17 -7.96
N GLY A 123 -17.74 1.42 -8.93
CA GLY A 123 -17.63 -0.05 -8.93
C GLY A 123 -16.17 -0.51 -8.91
N TYR A 124 -15.33 0.11 -9.73
CA TYR A 124 -13.89 -0.13 -9.73
C TYR A 124 -13.24 0.20 -8.37
N LEU A 125 -13.56 1.37 -7.80
CA LEU A 125 -13.03 1.79 -6.50
C LEU A 125 -13.38 0.79 -5.39
N ILE A 126 -14.63 0.32 -5.35
CA ILE A 126 -15.09 -0.69 -4.39
C ILE A 126 -14.31 -1.99 -4.56
N CYS A 127 -14.05 -2.44 -5.80
CA CYS A 127 -13.25 -3.65 -6.06
C CYS A 127 -11.81 -3.49 -5.55
N VAL A 128 -11.19 -2.32 -5.75
CA VAL A 128 -9.83 -2.05 -5.26
C VAL A 128 -9.78 -2.05 -3.74
N ILE A 129 -10.74 -1.39 -3.07
CA ILE A 129 -10.83 -1.36 -1.60
C ILE A 129 -11.04 -2.79 -1.06
N TYR A 130 -11.93 -3.57 -1.67
CA TYR A 130 -12.15 -4.96 -1.28
C TYR A 130 -10.89 -5.81 -1.40
N PHE A 131 -10.15 -5.66 -2.50
CA PHE A 131 -8.89 -6.37 -2.73
C PHE A 131 -7.84 -5.99 -1.69
N ALA A 132 -7.65 -4.70 -1.41
CA ALA A 132 -6.72 -4.21 -0.38
C ALA A 132 -7.08 -4.76 1.02
N ASN A 133 -8.37 -4.73 1.39
CA ASN A 133 -8.85 -5.29 2.64
C ASN A 133 -8.60 -6.81 2.75
N LYS A 134 -8.72 -7.55 1.65
CA LYS A 134 -8.41 -8.98 1.63
C LYS A 134 -6.93 -9.24 1.95
N LEU A 135 -6.03 -8.50 1.31
CA LEU A 135 -4.58 -8.62 1.55
C LEU A 135 -4.19 -8.22 2.98
N HIS A 136 -4.78 -7.14 3.50
CA HIS A 136 -4.58 -6.72 4.89
C HIS A 136 -4.99 -7.81 5.87
N LYS A 137 -6.19 -8.39 5.71
CA LYS A 137 -6.67 -9.47 6.58
C LYS A 137 -5.79 -10.72 6.53
N GLU A 138 -5.18 -11.02 5.39
CA GLU A 138 -4.24 -12.14 5.26
C GLU A 138 -3.03 -11.95 6.17
N PHE A 139 -2.43 -10.75 6.20
CA PHE A 139 -1.30 -10.46 7.10
C PHE A 139 -1.70 -10.44 8.57
N VAL A 140 -2.85 -9.85 8.92
CA VAL A 140 -3.36 -9.88 10.29
C VAL A 140 -3.54 -11.31 10.78
N TYR A 141 -4.12 -12.17 9.96
CA TYR A 141 -4.31 -13.58 10.31
C TYR A 141 -2.98 -14.33 10.52
N GLU A 142 -2.00 -14.12 9.63
CA GLU A 142 -0.67 -14.73 9.77
C GLU A 142 0.05 -14.26 11.04
N GLN A 143 -0.09 -12.99 11.41
CA GLN A 143 0.49 -12.44 12.62
C GLN A 143 -0.14 -13.05 13.87
N GLN A 144 -1.46 -13.16 13.91
CA GLN A 144 -2.18 -13.80 15.02
C GLN A 144 -1.78 -15.26 15.22
N LEU A 145 -1.60 -16.02 14.14
CA LEU A 145 -1.12 -17.40 14.22
C LEU A 145 0.28 -17.49 14.86
N LYS A 146 1.21 -16.63 14.46
CA LYS A 146 2.55 -16.60 15.04
C LYS A 146 2.55 -16.28 16.54
N ILE A 147 1.72 -15.34 16.97
CA ILE A 147 1.57 -14.99 18.40
C ILE A 147 1.06 -16.20 19.18
N SER A 148 0.00 -16.85 18.70
CA SER A 148 -0.59 -18.03 19.37
C SER A 148 0.37 -19.21 19.47
N GLU A 149 1.17 -19.47 18.43
CA GLU A 149 2.20 -20.52 18.45
C GLU A 149 3.32 -20.21 19.47
N THR A 150 3.70 -18.92 19.59
CA THR A 150 4.72 -18.49 20.55
C THR A 150 4.22 -18.66 21.99
N GLU A 151 3.01 -18.26 22.28
CA GLU A 151 2.38 -18.43 23.60
C GLU A 151 2.24 -19.91 24.00
N THR A 152 1.93 -20.77 23.03
CA THR A 152 1.81 -22.22 23.27
C THR A 152 3.16 -22.87 23.60
N LYS A 153 4.26 -22.35 23.06
CA LYS A 153 5.62 -22.85 23.32
C LYS A 153 6.19 -22.38 24.66
N LEU A 154 5.64 -21.33 25.25
CA LEU A 154 6.07 -20.75 26.53
C LEU A 154 5.32 -21.36 27.74
N ARG A 155 4.28 -22.13 27.51
CA ARG A 155 3.52 -22.91 28.51
C ARG A 155 4.03 -24.33 28.60
#